data_eb0c8656195dcb01994c5f3938baf8fc
#
_entry.id   eb0c8656195dcb01994c5f3938baf8fc
#
_cell.length_a   1.000
_cell.length_b   1.000
_cell.length_c   1.000
_cell.angle_alpha   90.00
_cell.angle_beta   90.00
_cell.angle_gamma   90.00
#
_symmetry.space_group_name_H-M   'P 1'
#
loop_
_entity.id
_entity.type
_entity.pdbx_description
1 polymer ?
#
loop_
_entity_poly.entity_id
_entity_poly.type
_entity_poly.pdbx_seq_one_letter_code
_entity_poly.pdbx_strand_id
1 'polypeptide(L)'
;MDKERAEKNFSESFYSNTELARGIIAATEKFAASDAPLMITGEIGTSKDRIAYIYYAKSHRCNNPLYVINCALLNDKTWNFLINHYNSPFTDNGNTIYISNLGVLSLQRQKHLLSIILDTNLHVRNRLIFSCTQAKDGHLPHAALEYSNMLGCIPLPTKPMREQKNDLVASASLYIDTLNQDLG
;
A
#
# COMPACT_ATOMS: atom_id res chain seq x y z
N MET A 1 13.33 14.46 -2.45
CA MET A 1 13.68 13.55 -1.32
C MET A 1 14.38 12.38 -1.99
N ASP A 2 15.66 12.18 -1.72
CA ASP A 2 16.51 11.25 -2.44
C ASP A 2 16.00 9.81 -2.29
N LYS A 3 15.82 9.15 -3.44
CA LYS A 3 15.36 7.77 -3.56
C LYS A 3 16.26 6.80 -2.74
N GLU A 4 17.58 6.99 -2.80
CA GLU A 4 18.58 6.22 -2.03
C GLU A 4 18.46 6.40 -0.51
N ARG A 5 18.12 7.59 -0.04
CA ARG A 5 17.95 7.88 1.40
C ARG A 5 16.65 7.25 1.94
N ALA A 6 15.59 7.25 1.13
CA ALA A 6 14.35 6.56 1.48
C ALA A 6 14.53 5.03 1.50
N GLU A 7 15.28 4.47 0.55
CA GLU A 7 15.58 3.03 0.50
C GLU A 7 16.44 2.58 1.67
N LYS A 8 17.47 3.34 2.03
CA LYS A 8 18.41 3.00 3.12
C LYS A 8 17.77 3.10 4.51
N ASN A 9 16.97 4.14 4.74
CA ASN A 9 16.25 4.30 6.02
C ASN A 9 15.05 3.33 6.13
N PHE A 10 14.53 2.83 5.03
CA PHE A 10 13.36 1.94 5.04
C PHE A 10 13.72 0.46 5.17
N SER A 11 14.85 0.02 4.60
CA SER A 11 15.16 -1.40 4.50
C SER A 11 15.95 -1.96 5.68
N GLU A 12 16.79 -1.17 6.32
CA GLU A 12 17.77 -1.69 7.28
C GLU A 12 17.33 -1.67 8.75
N SER A 13 16.50 -0.74 9.18
CA SER A 13 16.32 -0.54 10.63
C SER A 13 15.03 -1.10 11.22
N PHE A 14 13.93 -1.21 10.50
CA PHE A 14 12.65 -1.44 11.17
C PHE A 14 12.08 -2.86 11.09
N TYR A 15 12.49 -3.69 10.14
CA TYR A 15 11.82 -4.97 9.94
C TYR A 15 12.71 -6.22 10.06
N SER A 16 14.00 -6.07 10.18
CA SER A 16 14.88 -7.26 10.14
C SER A 16 14.72 -8.21 11.33
N ASN A 17 14.17 -7.77 12.46
CA ASN A 17 14.20 -8.54 13.70
C ASN A 17 12.85 -8.94 14.29
N THR A 18 11.71 -8.49 13.73
CA THR A 18 10.40 -8.86 14.27
C THR A 18 9.80 -10.03 13.49
N GLU A 19 9.03 -10.89 14.16
CA GLU A 19 8.35 -12.03 13.54
C GLU A 19 7.34 -11.57 12.48
N LEU A 20 6.66 -10.45 12.74
CA LEU A 20 5.77 -9.79 11.80
C LEU A 20 6.50 -9.38 10.52
N ALA A 21 7.65 -8.74 10.68
CA ALA A 21 8.43 -8.27 9.56
C ALA A 21 8.89 -9.42 8.67
N ARG A 22 9.37 -10.48 9.29
CA ARG A 22 9.76 -11.70 8.56
C ARG A 22 8.58 -12.30 7.81
N GLY A 23 7.40 -12.36 8.44
CA GLY A 23 6.17 -12.85 7.80
C GLY A 23 5.73 -11.98 6.62
N ILE A 24 5.79 -10.65 6.76
CA ILE A 24 5.46 -9.71 5.68
C ILE A 24 6.49 -9.79 4.56
N ILE A 25 7.78 -9.86 4.88
CA ILE A 25 8.85 -10.01 3.88
C ILE A 25 8.67 -11.31 3.10
N ALA A 26 8.45 -12.43 3.78
CA ALA A 26 8.23 -13.72 3.15
C ALA A 26 6.97 -13.73 2.25
N ALA A 27 5.87 -13.12 2.71
CA ALA A 27 4.67 -12.97 1.90
C ALA A 27 4.93 -12.06 0.68
N THR A 28 5.66 -10.97 0.87
CA THR A 28 6.03 -10.04 -0.20
C THR A 28 6.93 -10.69 -1.24
N GLU A 29 7.92 -11.46 -0.81
CA GLU A 29 8.84 -12.17 -1.71
C GLU A 29 8.11 -13.23 -2.53
N LYS A 30 7.18 -13.97 -1.91
CA LYS A 30 6.36 -14.96 -2.60
C LYS A 30 5.53 -14.37 -3.74
N PHE A 31 5.03 -13.15 -3.56
CA PHE A 31 4.14 -12.50 -4.51
C PHE A 31 4.82 -11.37 -5.31
N ALA A 32 6.07 -11.03 -4.98
CA ALA A 32 6.79 -9.92 -5.61
C ALA A 32 7.01 -10.14 -7.12
N ALA A 33 7.11 -11.38 -7.56
CA ALA A 33 7.22 -11.73 -8.98
C ALA A 33 5.89 -11.64 -9.74
N SER A 34 4.75 -11.54 -9.04
CA SER A 34 3.43 -11.45 -9.65
C SER A 34 3.04 -9.99 -9.88
N ASP A 35 2.44 -9.69 -11.03
CA ASP A 35 1.80 -8.40 -11.31
C ASP A 35 0.35 -8.32 -10.80
N ALA A 36 -0.16 -9.38 -10.18
CA ALA A 36 -1.51 -9.37 -9.61
C ALA A 36 -1.64 -8.22 -8.59
N PRO A 37 -2.77 -7.51 -8.61
CA PRO A 37 -3.04 -6.46 -7.65
C PRO A 37 -2.98 -6.95 -6.21
N LEU A 38 -2.54 -6.11 -5.27
CA LEU A 38 -2.46 -6.41 -3.84
C LEU A 38 -3.51 -5.62 -3.07
N MET A 39 -4.23 -6.26 -2.16
CA MET A 39 -5.15 -5.62 -1.23
C MET A 39 -4.63 -5.76 0.20
N ILE A 40 -4.13 -4.67 0.78
CA ILE A 40 -3.65 -4.62 2.17
C ILE A 40 -4.80 -4.17 3.06
N THR A 41 -5.16 -4.99 4.03
CA THR A 41 -6.24 -4.68 4.98
C THR A 41 -5.74 -4.73 6.42
N GLY A 42 -6.30 -3.89 7.27
CA GLY A 42 -5.97 -3.86 8.69
C GLY A 42 -6.43 -2.60 9.37
N GLU A 43 -6.36 -2.58 10.68
CA GLU A 43 -6.77 -1.43 11.49
C GLU A 43 -5.90 -0.19 11.24
N ILE A 44 -6.31 0.95 11.78
CA ILE A 44 -5.49 2.16 11.79
C ILE A 44 -4.17 1.86 12.55
N GLY A 45 -3.05 2.36 12.03
CA GLY A 45 -1.75 2.19 12.69
C GLY A 45 -1.03 0.87 12.38
N THR A 46 -1.55 0.01 11.49
CA THR A 46 -0.89 -1.27 11.13
C THR A 46 0.14 -1.13 10.00
N SER A 47 0.66 0.07 9.78
CA SER A 47 1.76 0.36 8.84
C SER A 47 1.51 -0.11 7.40
N LYS A 48 0.27 -0.04 6.91
CA LYS A 48 -0.10 -0.49 5.55
C LYS A 48 0.72 0.17 4.44
N ASP A 49 1.00 1.47 4.58
CA ASP A 49 1.79 2.22 3.61
C ASP A 49 3.23 1.69 3.51
N ARG A 50 3.79 1.29 4.64
CA ARG A 50 5.12 0.70 4.71
C ARG A 50 5.17 -0.68 4.04
N ILE A 51 4.14 -1.49 4.25
CA ILE A 51 4.01 -2.80 3.60
C ILE A 51 3.90 -2.62 2.07
N ALA A 52 3.11 -1.66 1.61
CA ALA A 52 3.00 -1.33 0.19
C ALA A 52 4.35 -0.94 -0.41
N TYR A 53 5.14 -0.17 0.33
CA TYR A 53 6.48 0.24 -0.11
C TYR A 53 7.46 -0.95 -0.18
N ILE A 54 7.48 -1.83 0.85
CA ILE A 54 8.30 -3.05 0.84
C ILE A 54 7.92 -3.93 -0.37
N TYR A 55 6.62 -4.09 -0.62
CA TYR A 55 6.12 -4.87 -1.74
C TYR A 55 6.56 -4.29 -3.09
N TYR A 56 6.57 -2.96 -3.23
CA TYR A 56 7.13 -2.29 -4.40
C TYR A 56 8.64 -2.52 -4.51
N ALA A 57 9.40 -2.26 -3.43
CA ALA A 57 10.86 -2.34 -3.43
C ALA A 57 11.40 -3.74 -3.74
N LYS A 58 10.67 -4.79 -3.36
CA LYS A 58 11.00 -6.19 -3.64
C LYS A 58 10.51 -6.68 -5.01
N SER A 59 9.79 -5.87 -5.76
CA SER A 59 9.25 -6.25 -7.05
C SER A 59 10.24 -6.07 -8.20
N HIS A 60 9.99 -6.75 -9.31
CA HIS A 60 10.73 -6.54 -10.56
C HIS A 60 10.52 -5.14 -11.16
N ARG A 61 9.52 -4.37 -10.66
CA ARG A 61 9.24 -2.97 -11.06
C ARG A 61 9.82 -1.95 -10.09
N CYS A 62 10.71 -2.32 -9.17
CA CYS A 62 11.29 -1.41 -8.18
C CYS A 62 12.07 -0.22 -8.78
N ASN A 63 12.52 -0.35 -10.02
CA ASN A 63 13.20 0.72 -10.76
C ASN A 63 12.24 1.64 -11.54
N ASN A 64 10.95 1.29 -11.64
CA ASN A 64 9.94 2.09 -12.29
C ASN A 64 9.28 3.04 -11.26
N PRO A 65 8.61 4.12 -11.71
CA PRO A 65 7.94 5.04 -10.80
C PRO A 65 6.91 4.36 -9.87
N LEU A 66 6.89 4.78 -8.61
CA LEU A 66 5.83 4.49 -7.66
C LEU A 66 4.96 5.74 -7.49
N TYR A 67 3.71 5.67 -7.91
CA TYR A 67 2.71 6.72 -7.68
C TYR A 67 1.89 6.39 -6.44
N VAL A 68 1.84 7.31 -5.49
CA VAL A 68 1.06 7.16 -4.25
C VAL A 68 -0.13 8.09 -4.29
N ILE A 69 -1.34 7.51 -4.25
CA ILE A 69 -2.62 8.21 -4.27
C ILE A 69 -3.31 7.96 -2.94
N ASN A 70 -3.31 8.97 -2.06
CA ASN A 70 -4.03 8.87 -0.79
C ASN A 70 -5.46 9.35 -0.95
N CYS A 71 -6.42 8.42 -0.92
CA CYS A 71 -7.84 8.73 -1.09
C CYS A 71 -8.41 9.67 -0.03
N ALA A 72 -7.81 9.73 1.17
CA ALA A 72 -8.23 10.65 2.22
C ALA A 72 -7.88 12.13 1.91
N LEU A 73 -6.95 12.37 1.00
CA LEU A 73 -6.50 13.70 0.60
C LEU A 73 -7.07 14.16 -0.76
N LEU A 74 -7.86 13.32 -1.43
CA LEU A 74 -8.43 13.64 -2.73
C LEU A 74 -9.62 14.62 -2.58
N ASN A 75 -9.43 15.83 -3.07
CA ASN A 75 -10.50 16.78 -3.33
C ASN A 75 -11.03 16.66 -4.78
N ASP A 76 -12.06 17.43 -5.13
CA ASP A 76 -12.67 17.34 -6.48
C ASP A 76 -11.69 17.69 -7.59
N LYS A 77 -10.80 18.66 -7.38
CA LYS A 77 -9.80 19.08 -8.36
C LYS A 77 -8.76 17.97 -8.62
N THR A 78 -8.22 17.39 -7.54
CA THR A 78 -7.24 16.30 -7.63
C THR A 78 -7.88 15.02 -8.15
N TRP A 79 -9.13 14.74 -7.79
CA TRP A 79 -9.91 13.64 -8.35
C TRP A 79 -10.07 13.80 -9.86
N ASN A 80 -10.53 14.99 -10.32
CA ASN A 80 -10.72 15.25 -11.74
C ASN A 80 -9.42 15.16 -12.54
N PHE A 81 -8.29 15.64 -11.97
CA PHE A 81 -6.98 15.46 -12.57
C PHE A 81 -6.64 13.98 -12.72
N LEU A 82 -6.83 13.19 -11.67
CA LEU A 82 -6.51 11.77 -11.65
C LEU A 82 -7.25 11.00 -12.77
N ILE A 83 -8.53 11.33 -12.98
CA ILE A 83 -9.42 10.59 -13.88
C ILE A 83 -9.30 11.06 -15.34
N ASN A 84 -9.15 12.37 -15.56
CA ASN A 84 -9.35 12.98 -16.89
C ASN A 84 -8.10 13.57 -17.52
N HIS A 85 -7.00 13.71 -16.75
CA HIS A 85 -5.83 14.42 -17.29
C HIS A 85 -4.88 13.45 -18.00
N TYR A 86 -4.36 13.87 -19.16
CA TYR A 86 -3.45 13.06 -19.99
C TYR A 86 -2.09 12.75 -19.33
N ASN A 87 -1.65 13.56 -18.34
CA ASN A 87 -0.46 13.30 -17.52
C ASN A 87 -0.82 12.63 -16.16
N SER A 88 -1.99 12.03 -16.04
CA SER A 88 -2.37 11.28 -14.84
C SER A 88 -1.54 9.99 -14.74
N PRO A 89 -1.22 9.54 -13.52
CA PRO A 89 -0.61 8.21 -13.32
C PRO A 89 -1.39 7.06 -13.98
N PHE A 90 -2.68 7.25 -14.25
CA PHE A 90 -3.52 6.24 -14.89
C PHE A 90 -3.32 6.13 -16.40
N THR A 91 -2.66 7.10 -17.03
CA THR A 91 -2.34 7.05 -18.46
C THR A 91 -1.03 6.34 -18.77
N ASP A 92 -0.14 6.23 -17.78
CA ASP A 92 1.15 5.57 -17.91
C ASP A 92 1.06 4.04 -17.88
N ASN A 93 2.15 3.39 -18.27
CA ASN A 93 2.30 1.94 -18.29
C ASN A 93 3.58 1.50 -17.57
N GLY A 94 3.57 0.28 -17.04
CA GLY A 94 4.77 -0.33 -16.46
C GLY A 94 5.11 0.14 -15.04
N ASN A 95 4.31 1.02 -14.45
CA ASN A 95 4.54 1.62 -13.14
C ASN A 95 3.86 0.83 -12.02
N THR A 96 4.16 1.21 -10.79
CA THR A 96 3.40 0.77 -9.61
C THR A 96 2.55 1.94 -9.12
N ILE A 97 1.26 1.68 -8.88
CA ILE A 97 0.31 2.68 -8.37
C ILE A 97 -0.24 2.17 -7.04
N TYR A 98 0.06 2.87 -5.97
CA TYR A 98 -0.47 2.59 -4.65
C TYR A 98 -1.64 3.52 -4.32
N ILE A 99 -2.84 2.96 -4.20
CA ILE A 99 -4.08 3.65 -3.86
C ILE A 99 -4.41 3.35 -2.40
N SER A 100 -4.06 4.29 -1.51
CA SER A 100 -4.24 4.11 -0.08
C SER A 100 -5.57 4.67 0.42
N ASN A 101 -6.06 4.08 1.53
CA ASN A 101 -7.30 4.47 2.18
C ASN A 101 -8.54 4.41 1.25
N LEU A 102 -8.61 3.40 0.39
CA LEU A 102 -9.67 3.26 -0.62
C LEU A 102 -11.09 3.36 -0.01
N GLY A 103 -11.28 2.81 1.20
CA GLY A 103 -12.59 2.79 1.88
C GLY A 103 -13.13 4.14 2.31
N VAL A 104 -12.33 5.24 2.28
CA VAL A 104 -12.81 6.59 2.64
C VAL A 104 -13.50 7.31 1.47
N LEU A 105 -13.33 6.80 0.25
CA LEU A 105 -14.03 7.34 -0.91
C LEU A 105 -15.54 7.10 -0.78
N SER A 106 -16.35 8.04 -1.30
CA SER A 106 -17.78 7.78 -1.46
C SER A 106 -18.02 6.57 -2.36
N LEU A 107 -19.12 5.87 -2.15
CA LEU A 107 -19.48 4.68 -2.94
C LEU A 107 -19.48 4.98 -4.45
N GLN A 108 -19.94 6.17 -4.84
CA GLN A 108 -19.93 6.61 -6.24
C GLN A 108 -18.50 6.70 -6.79
N ARG A 109 -17.56 7.28 -6.04
CA ARG A 109 -16.15 7.37 -6.45
C ARG A 109 -15.47 6.01 -6.47
N GLN A 110 -15.78 5.12 -5.51
CA GLN A 110 -15.28 3.75 -5.50
C GLN A 110 -15.68 3.02 -6.79
N LYS A 111 -16.97 3.04 -7.13
CA LYS A 111 -17.48 2.40 -8.36
C LYS A 111 -16.90 3.02 -9.63
N HIS A 112 -16.79 4.35 -9.68
CA HIS A 112 -16.21 5.04 -10.83
C HIS A 112 -14.72 4.69 -11.01
N LEU A 113 -13.94 4.66 -9.94
CA LEU A 113 -12.54 4.26 -9.98
C LEU A 113 -12.38 2.81 -10.46
N LEU A 114 -13.20 1.89 -9.94
CA LEU A 114 -13.19 0.50 -10.35
C LEU A 114 -13.52 0.34 -11.84
N SER A 115 -14.55 1.04 -12.34
CA SER A 115 -14.90 1.07 -13.76
C SER A 115 -13.70 1.52 -14.61
N ILE A 116 -13.05 2.63 -14.24
CA ILE A 116 -11.87 3.12 -14.98
C ILE A 116 -10.75 2.08 -14.99
N ILE A 117 -10.46 1.45 -13.84
CA ILE A 117 -9.41 0.43 -13.76
C ILE A 117 -9.71 -0.74 -14.71
N LEU A 118 -10.96 -1.18 -14.79
CA LEU A 118 -11.39 -2.28 -15.65
C LEU A 118 -11.42 -1.85 -17.13
N ASP A 119 -12.07 -0.74 -17.44
CA ASP A 119 -12.30 -0.27 -18.82
C ASP A 119 -10.98 0.08 -19.53
N THR A 120 -10.00 0.61 -18.76
CA THR A 120 -8.68 0.95 -19.32
C THR A 120 -7.64 -0.16 -19.16
N ASN A 121 -8.01 -1.30 -18.59
CA ASN A 121 -7.08 -2.39 -18.26
C ASN A 121 -5.89 -1.91 -17.40
N LEU A 122 -6.11 -0.93 -16.52
CA LEU A 122 -5.05 -0.32 -15.71
C LEU A 122 -4.30 -1.34 -14.86
N HIS A 123 -5.01 -2.32 -14.31
CA HIS A 123 -4.50 -3.42 -13.48
C HIS A 123 -3.65 -4.44 -14.27
N VAL A 124 -3.74 -4.43 -15.60
CA VAL A 124 -2.88 -5.24 -16.49
C VAL A 124 -1.64 -4.47 -16.91
N ARG A 125 -1.81 -3.17 -17.19
CA ARG A 125 -0.74 -2.29 -17.66
C ARG A 125 0.22 -1.86 -16.54
N ASN A 126 -0.30 -1.73 -15.32
CA ASN A 126 0.42 -1.30 -14.14
C ASN A 126 0.21 -2.28 -12.98
N ARG A 127 1.14 -2.29 -12.05
CA ARG A 127 0.97 -3.01 -10.80
C ARG A 127 0.17 -2.16 -9.83
N LEU A 128 -0.96 -2.67 -9.35
CA LEU A 128 -1.82 -1.95 -8.42
C LEU A 128 -1.66 -2.48 -6.99
N ILE A 129 -1.55 -1.56 -6.05
CA ILE A 129 -1.57 -1.86 -4.62
C ILE A 129 -2.71 -1.03 -4.02
N PHE A 130 -3.57 -1.68 -3.25
CA PHE A 130 -4.66 -1.01 -2.53
C PHE A 130 -4.48 -1.17 -1.03
N SER A 131 -4.91 -0.18 -0.26
CA SER A 131 -5.11 -0.38 1.16
C SER A 131 -6.48 0.09 1.64
N CYS A 132 -7.05 -0.69 2.56
CA CYS A 132 -8.30 -0.38 3.24
C CYS A 132 -8.14 -0.50 4.75
N THR A 133 -8.73 0.42 5.49
CA THR A 133 -8.81 0.33 6.94
C THR A 133 -9.94 -0.60 7.33
N GLN A 134 -9.62 -1.61 8.13
CA GLN A 134 -10.55 -2.55 8.72
C GLN A 134 -11.10 -1.98 10.03
N ALA A 135 -12.35 -2.25 10.32
CA ALA A 135 -12.94 -1.91 11.61
C ALA A 135 -12.40 -2.82 12.73
N LYS A 136 -12.47 -2.36 13.99
CA LYS A 136 -11.98 -3.11 15.16
C LYS A 136 -12.69 -4.45 15.39
N ASP A 137 -13.90 -4.59 14.91
CA ASP A 137 -14.70 -5.82 14.95
C ASP A 137 -14.33 -6.84 13.85
N GLY A 138 -13.33 -6.51 13.04
CA GLY A 138 -12.86 -7.36 11.95
C GLY A 138 -13.58 -7.17 10.61
N HIS A 139 -14.62 -6.32 10.56
CA HIS A 139 -15.34 -6.10 9.30
C HIS A 139 -14.48 -5.37 8.28
N LEU A 140 -14.44 -5.92 7.06
CA LEU A 140 -13.78 -5.29 5.92
C LEU A 140 -14.71 -4.29 5.24
N PRO A 141 -14.21 -3.14 4.79
CA PRO A 141 -14.98 -2.23 3.95
C PRO A 141 -15.45 -2.93 2.67
N HIS A 142 -16.65 -2.59 2.22
CA HIS A 142 -17.21 -3.13 0.97
C HIS A 142 -16.25 -2.99 -0.23
N ALA A 143 -15.58 -1.83 -0.32
CA ALA A 143 -14.58 -1.59 -1.36
C ALA A 143 -13.44 -2.62 -1.37
N ALA A 144 -12.98 -3.09 -0.19
CA ALA A 144 -11.92 -4.10 -0.13
C ALA A 144 -12.36 -5.42 -0.74
N LEU A 145 -13.60 -5.84 -0.46
CA LEU A 145 -14.18 -7.07 -1.00
C LEU A 145 -14.48 -6.95 -2.50
N GLU A 146 -15.12 -5.85 -2.91
CA GLU A 146 -15.50 -5.60 -4.30
C GLU A 146 -14.27 -5.56 -5.22
N TYR A 147 -13.24 -4.76 -4.86
CA TYR A 147 -12.01 -4.66 -5.65
C TYR A 147 -11.23 -5.98 -5.66
N SER A 148 -11.17 -6.69 -4.53
CA SER A 148 -10.49 -7.99 -4.48
C SER A 148 -11.14 -9.01 -5.41
N ASN A 149 -12.46 -9.06 -5.44
CA ASN A 149 -13.21 -9.98 -6.29
C ASN A 149 -13.12 -9.61 -7.78
N MET A 150 -13.25 -8.31 -8.11
CA MET A 150 -13.29 -7.85 -9.50
C MET A 150 -11.90 -7.84 -10.16
N LEU A 151 -10.85 -7.59 -9.40
CA LEU A 151 -9.48 -7.45 -9.91
C LEU A 151 -8.60 -8.66 -9.59
N GLY A 152 -9.10 -9.66 -8.85
CA GLY A 152 -8.30 -10.82 -8.44
C GLY A 152 -7.15 -10.43 -7.50
N CYS A 153 -7.37 -9.50 -6.56
CA CYS A 153 -6.31 -9.04 -5.69
C CYS A 153 -5.80 -10.15 -4.77
N ILE A 154 -4.49 -10.18 -4.55
CA ILE A 154 -3.87 -10.97 -3.49
C ILE A 154 -4.21 -10.31 -2.14
N PRO A 155 -4.90 -11.01 -1.21
CA PRO A 155 -5.22 -10.43 0.08
C PRO A 155 -4.00 -10.47 1.02
N LEU A 156 -3.71 -9.34 1.67
CA LEU A 156 -2.66 -9.22 2.68
C LEU A 156 -3.23 -8.56 3.95
N PRO A 157 -3.82 -9.36 4.87
CA PRO A 157 -4.29 -8.85 6.14
C PRO A 157 -3.12 -8.53 7.07
N THR A 158 -3.21 -7.40 7.78
CA THR A 158 -2.23 -6.98 8.78
C THR A 158 -2.80 -7.10 10.19
N LYS A 159 -1.99 -7.57 11.12
CA LYS A 159 -2.39 -7.71 12.51
C LYS A 159 -2.19 -6.40 13.27
N PRO A 160 -3.10 -6.03 14.18
CA PRO A 160 -2.92 -4.87 15.04
C PRO A 160 -1.81 -5.11 16.08
N MET A 161 -1.18 -4.02 16.54
CA MET A 161 -0.04 -4.09 17.48
C MET A 161 -0.36 -4.85 18.78
N ARG A 162 -1.60 -4.78 19.27
CA ARG A 162 -2.02 -5.52 20.47
C ARG A 162 -1.92 -7.05 20.35
N GLU A 163 -1.92 -7.56 19.14
CA GLU A 163 -1.74 -9.00 18.83
C GLU A 163 -0.28 -9.37 18.59
N GLN A 164 0.62 -8.37 18.62
CA GLN A 164 2.04 -8.50 18.31
C GLN A 164 2.90 -8.08 19.51
N LYS A 165 2.57 -8.56 20.71
CA LYS A 165 3.22 -8.15 21.95
C LYS A 165 4.74 -8.37 21.96
N ASN A 166 5.21 -9.45 21.33
CA ASN A 166 6.64 -9.76 21.24
C ASN A 166 7.42 -8.77 20.36
N ASP A 167 6.75 -8.15 19.42
CA ASP A 167 7.37 -7.18 18.48
C ASP A 167 7.29 -5.74 18.99
N LEU A 168 6.50 -5.49 20.04
CA LEU A 168 6.23 -4.14 20.53
C LEU A 168 7.50 -3.47 21.07
N VAL A 169 8.30 -4.18 21.85
CA VAL A 169 9.54 -3.66 22.45
C VAL A 169 10.57 -3.38 21.34
N ALA A 170 10.75 -4.34 20.44
CA ALA A 170 11.67 -4.17 19.31
C ALA A 170 11.27 -2.98 18.40
N SER A 171 9.97 -2.82 18.13
CA SER A 171 9.44 -1.70 17.35
C SER A 171 9.63 -0.35 18.06
N ALA A 172 9.42 -0.31 19.37
CA ALA A 172 9.60 0.92 20.17
C ALA A 172 11.07 1.34 20.24
N SER A 173 11.99 0.40 20.53
CA SER A 173 13.43 0.68 20.55
C SER A 173 13.91 1.25 19.23
N LEU A 174 13.50 0.64 18.15
CA LEU A 174 13.87 1.05 16.82
C LEU A 174 13.31 2.42 16.41
N TYR A 175 12.08 2.74 16.84
CA TYR A 175 11.50 4.07 16.64
C TYR A 175 12.29 5.14 17.39
N ILE A 176 12.72 4.84 18.63
CA ILE A 176 13.57 5.72 19.45
C ILE A 176 14.92 5.91 18.78
N ASP A 177 15.55 4.84 18.29
CA ASP A 177 16.83 4.92 17.59
C ASP A 177 16.75 5.77 16.32
N THR A 178 15.67 5.64 15.57
CA THR A 178 15.43 6.47 14.38
C THR A 178 15.27 7.96 14.76
N LEU A 179 14.48 8.25 15.78
CA LEU A 179 14.31 9.62 16.28
C LEU A 179 15.63 10.22 16.77
N ASN A 180 16.45 9.45 17.48
CA ASN A 180 17.74 9.90 17.94
C ASN A 180 18.73 10.20 16.79
N GLN A 181 18.64 9.45 15.69
CA GLN A 181 19.44 9.72 14.49
C GLN A 181 18.96 10.96 13.71
N ASP A 182 17.67 11.24 13.73
CA ASP A 182 17.08 12.39 13.03
C ASP A 182 17.22 13.71 13.83
N LEU A 183 17.32 13.62 15.16
CA LEU A 183 17.40 14.77 16.08
C LEU A 183 18.83 15.06 16.58
N GLY A 184 19.74 14.12 16.39
CA GLY A 184 21.14 14.12 16.86
C GLY A 184 22.06 15.05 16.28
#